data_cc2629a9eca4509a9ed342e6a7a6e691
#
_entry.id   cc2629a9eca4509a9ed342e6a7a6e691
#
_cell.length_a   1.000
_cell.length_b   1.000
_cell.length_c   1.000
_cell.angle_alpha   90.00
_cell.angle_beta   90.00
_cell.angle_gamma   90.00
#
_symmetry.space_group_name_H-M   'P 1'
#
loop_
_entity.id
_entity.type
_entity.pdbx_description
1 polymer ?
#
loop_
_entity_poly.entity_id
_entity_poly.type
_entity_poly.pdbx_seq_one_letter_code
_entity_poly.pdbx_strand_id
1 'polypeptide(L)'
;MKRTIMKQLIVGLLLLMPSALMAQTRRIPQVTIYGKRPMKEIGMQKTQMDSTALKENIALSMADVLTFNSSIFVKSYGRATLSTVAFRGTSPSHTQVTWNGMRINNPMLGMTDFSMIPSYFIDDASLLHGTSSVNETGGGLGGAVKLSTRPADADGFGLQYVQGVGSFKTFDEFLRLTYGDDHWQTSTRVVLSSSPNDYTYRNRDKKENIYDEEMNIVGQYYPKEKNRSGAFKDLHLLQEVYYNTRKGDRFGMNAWLIHSNRELPMLTTDYGNENDFENRQRELTFRGILSWDHMRENWKLAVKGGYIHTQMKYDYKRDAGNGVMTPMTRSRSKINTFYGQTEGEYYIGREWLFTATASVHQHFVESRDKNIIRQDGNKAVVGYSKGRTEFSGVASAKWQPNERIGLSAVVRKEMYGVDWTPIIPAFFVD
;
A
#
# COMPACT_ATOMS: atom_id res chain seq x y z
N MET A 1 31.77 -9.19 -7.34
CA MET A 1 30.93 -9.61 -6.19
C MET A 1 29.41 -9.50 -6.41
N LYS A 2 28.85 -8.43 -6.99
CA LYS A 2 27.41 -8.28 -7.22
C LYS A 2 26.78 -9.27 -8.24
N ARG A 3 27.51 -9.67 -9.29
CA ARG A 3 27.02 -10.64 -10.29
C ARG A 3 26.94 -12.09 -9.76
N THR A 4 27.75 -12.45 -8.79
CA THR A 4 27.79 -13.80 -8.22
C THR A 4 26.62 -14.02 -7.25
N ILE A 5 26.23 -13.01 -6.47
CA ILE A 5 25.10 -13.08 -5.54
C ILE A 5 23.76 -13.20 -6.30
N MET A 6 23.63 -12.50 -7.42
CA MET A 6 22.42 -12.58 -8.26
C MET A 6 22.27 -13.95 -8.93
N LYS A 7 23.39 -14.58 -9.35
CA LYS A 7 23.34 -15.96 -9.89
C LYS A 7 23.01 -16.98 -8.80
N GLN A 8 23.49 -16.81 -7.58
CA GLN A 8 23.18 -17.70 -6.47
C GLN A 8 21.71 -17.57 -6.01
N LEU A 9 21.12 -16.38 -6.07
CA LEU A 9 19.70 -16.16 -5.79
C LEU A 9 18.80 -16.80 -6.86
N ILE A 10 19.18 -16.73 -8.14
CA ILE A 10 18.44 -17.36 -9.25
C ILE A 10 18.53 -18.89 -9.16
N VAL A 11 19.69 -19.45 -8.83
CA VAL A 11 19.89 -20.88 -8.65
C VAL A 11 19.15 -21.38 -7.40
N GLY A 12 19.14 -20.61 -6.31
CA GLY A 12 18.36 -20.93 -5.11
C GLY A 12 16.84 -20.93 -5.35
N LEU A 13 16.33 -20.04 -6.21
CA LEU A 13 14.93 -19.99 -6.60
C LEU A 13 14.53 -21.16 -7.52
N LEU A 14 15.44 -21.63 -8.37
CA LEU A 14 15.22 -22.79 -9.26
C LEU A 14 15.26 -24.14 -8.50
N LEU A 15 15.99 -24.23 -7.39
CA LEU A 15 16.06 -25.42 -6.54
C LEU A 15 14.85 -25.61 -5.61
N LEU A 16 13.96 -24.62 -5.52
CA LEU A 16 12.70 -24.70 -4.77
C LEU A 16 11.51 -25.16 -5.62
N MET A 17 11.72 -25.58 -6.88
CA MET A 17 10.68 -26.23 -7.66
C MET A 17 10.50 -27.68 -7.19
N PRO A 18 9.39 -28.05 -6.56
CA PRO A 18 9.11 -29.45 -6.30
C PRO A 18 8.87 -30.16 -7.63
N SER A 19 9.66 -31.17 -7.91
CA SER A 19 9.48 -32.11 -9.02
C SER A 19 8.23 -32.96 -8.78
N ALA A 20 7.05 -32.45 -9.15
CA ALA A 20 5.80 -33.21 -9.15
C ALA A 20 5.04 -32.99 -10.46
N LEU A 21 5.58 -33.52 -11.55
CA LEU A 21 4.83 -33.80 -12.78
C LEU A 21 4.15 -35.17 -12.62
N MET A 22 3.00 -35.22 -11.95
CA MET A 22 2.01 -36.28 -12.08
C MET A 22 0.62 -35.63 -12.06
N ALA A 23 0.10 -35.36 -13.21
CA ALA A 23 -1.29 -34.96 -13.39
C ALA A 23 -2.20 -36.16 -13.14
N GLN A 24 -2.73 -36.31 -11.95
CA GLN A 24 -3.86 -37.21 -11.68
C GLN A 24 -5.12 -36.34 -11.60
N THR A 25 -6.02 -36.53 -12.54
CA THR A 25 -7.37 -35.97 -12.52
C THR A 25 -8.15 -36.61 -11.37
N ARG A 26 -8.19 -35.97 -10.22
CA ARG A 26 -9.05 -36.36 -9.09
C ARG A 26 -10.36 -35.57 -9.18
N ARG A 27 -11.47 -36.26 -9.32
CA ARG A 27 -12.79 -35.66 -9.14
C ARG A 27 -12.95 -35.26 -7.69
N ILE A 28 -13.09 -33.98 -7.43
CA ILE A 28 -13.34 -33.43 -6.10
C ILE A 28 -14.82 -33.66 -5.75
N PRO A 29 -15.14 -34.25 -4.60
CA PRO A 29 -16.52 -34.26 -4.12
C PRO A 29 -16.96 -32.84 -3.86
N GLN A 30 -18.13 -32.47 -4.37
CA GLN A 30 -18.74 -31.16 -4.20
C GLN A 30 -18.87 -30.86 -2.70
N VAL A 31 -18.03 -29.98 -2.17
CA VAL A 31 -18.18 -29.45 -0.82
C VAL A 31 -19.29 -28.42 -0.84
N THR A 32 -20.47 -28.80 -0.38
CA THR A 32 -21.56 -27.86 -0.19
C THR A 32 -21.23 -27.01 1.04
N ILE A 33 -20.68 -25.82 0.81
CA ILE A 33 -20.52 -24.83 1.87
C ILE A 33 -21.92 -24.25 2.13
N TYR A 34 -22.52 -24.58 3.26
CA TYR A 34 -23.70 -23.89 3.76
C TYR A 34 -23.27 -22.49 4.23
N GLY A 35 -22.98 -21.61 3.29
CA GLY A 35 -22.77 -20.20 3.59
C GLY A 35 -24.08 -19.61 4.13
N LYS A 36 -24.07 -19.06 5.34
CA LYS A 36 -25.13 -18.17 5.76
C LYS A 36 -25.18 -17.02 4.78
N ARG A 37 -26.40 -16.61 4.40
CA ARG A 37 -26.59 -15.44 3.53
C ARG A 37 -25.82 -14.27 4.16
N PRO A 38 -24.86 -13.63 3.47
CA PRO A 38 -24.18 -12.48 4.04
C PRO A 38 -25.22 -11.40 4.31
N MET A 39 -25.27 -10.91 5.55
CA MET A 39 -26.15 -9.81 5.89
C MET A 39 -25.72 -8.56 5.11
N LYS A 40 -26.70 -7.83 4.57
CA LYS A 40 -26.44 -6.57 3.86
C LYS A 40 -25.69 -5.59 4.77
N GLU A 41 -24.76 -4.83 4.23
CA GLU A 41 -24.13 -3.74 4.97
C GLU A 41 -25.13 -2.60 5.11
N ILE A 42 -25.62 -2.38 6.34
CA ILE A 42 -26.72 -1.47 6.65
C ILE A 42 -26.18 -0.05 6.77
N GLY A 43 -26.78 0.89 6.01
CA GLY A 43 -26.48 2.33 6.08
C GLY A 43 -25.05 2.71 5.75
N MET A 44 -24.27 1.81 5.15
CA MET A 44 -22.89 2.05 4.80
C MET A 44 -22.73 2.38 3.33
N GLN A 45 -22.08 3.51 3.03
CA GLN A 45 -21.67 3.84 1.69
C GLN A 45 -20.31 3.17 1.40
N LYS A 46 -20.35 2.05 0.67
CA LYS A 46 -19.19 1.31 0.21
C LYS A 46 -19.13 1.32 -1.31
N THR A 47 -17.97 1.64 -1.85
CA THR A 47 -17.67 1.48 -3.26
C THR A 47 -16.70 0.32 -3.43
N GLN A 48 -17.14 -0.72 -4.15
CA GLN A 48 -16.27 -1.84 -4.51
C GLN A 48 -15.62 -1.53 -5.85
N MET A 49 -14.28 -1.66 -5.93
CA MET A 49 -13.57 -1.54 -7.19
C MET A 49 -13.78 -2.78 -8.04
N ASP A 50 -13.98 -2.59 -9.34
CA ASP A 50 -14.05 -3.70 -10.26
C ASP A 50 -12.67 -4.40 -10.34
N SER A 51 -12.69 -5.72 -10.23
CA SER A 51 -11.49 -6.55 -10.37
C SER A 51 -10.82 -6.40 -11.74
N THR A 52 -11.60 -6.12 -12.79
CA THR A 52 -11.10 -5.82 -14.13
C THR A 52 -10.27 -4.53 -14.14
N ALA A 53 -10.75 -3.47 -13.47
CA ALA A 53 -10.02 -2.21 -13.37
C ALA A 53 -8.66 -2.37 -12.65
N LEU A 54 -8.57 -3.27 -11.66
CA LEU A 54 -7.31 -3.58 -10.97
C LEU A 54 -6.28 -4.26 -11.88
N LYS A 55 -6.73 -4.95 -12.93
CA LYS A 55 -5.89 -5.74 -13.85
C LYS A 55 -5.87 -5.18 -15.28
N GLU A 56 -6.39 -3.98 -15.49
CA GLU A 56 -6.49 -3.36 -16.81
C GLU A 56 -5.12 -3.09 -17.43
N ASN A 57 -4.21 -2.54 -16.63
CA ASN A 57 -2.87 -2.18 -17.11
C ASN A 57 -1.83 -2.38 -16.01
N ILE A 58 -0.77 -3.13 -16.33
CA ILE A 58 0.33 -3.43 -15.41
C ILE A 58 1.07 -2.17 -14.93
N ALA A 59 1.07 -1.10 -15.72
CA ALA A 59 1.73 0.14 -15.38
C ALA A 59 1.00 0.96 -14.31
N LEU A 60 -0.25 0.59 -13.96
CA LEU A 60 -1.07 1.34 -13.00
C LEU A 60 -0.70 0.99 -11.55
N SER A 61 -0.58 2.03 -10.75
CA SER A 61 -0.61 1.94 -9.29
C SER A 61 -2.05 2.02 -8.77
N MET A 62 -2.24 1.74 -7.50
CA MET A 62 -3.55 1.95 -6.85
C MET A 62 -3.98 3.42 -6.88
N ALA A 63 -3.03 4.39 -6.91
CA ALA A 63 -3.36 5.81 -7.10
C ALA A 63 -4.08 6.04 -8.43
N ASP A 64 -3.57 5.44 -9.52
CA ASP A 64 -4.13 5.59 -10.86
C ASP A 64 -5.51 4.93 -10.94
N VAL A 65 -5.64 3.69 -10.44
CA VAL A 65 -6.93 2.98 -10.41
C VAL A 65 -7.99 3.79 -9.65
N LEU A 66 -7.64 4.34 -8.49
CA LEU A 66 -8.57 5.15 -7.69
C LEU A 66 -8.93 6.46 -8.39
N THR A 67 -8.00 7.08 -9.12
CA THR A 67 -8.24 8.30 -9.89
C THR A 67 -9.26 8.08 -11.00
N PHE A 68 -9.13 6.97 -11.72
CA PHE A 68 -9.97 6.69 -12.90
C PHE A 68 -11.32 6.06 -12.54
N ASN A 69 -11.40 5.32 -11.42
CA ASN A 69 -12.54 4.47 -11.11
C ASN A 69 -13.27 4.88 -9.80
N SER A 70 -12.98 6.04 -9.22
CA SER A 70 -13.65 6.50 -8.01
C SER A 70 -13.84 8.01 -7.97
N SER A 71 -14.70 8.48 -7.07
CA SER A 71 -14.96 9.91 -6.83
C SER A 71 -14.07 10.51 -5.74
N ILE A 72 -13.07 9.79 -5.23
CA ILE A 72 -12.18 10.31 -4.19
C ILE A 72 -11.09 11.16 -4.82
N PHE A 73 -10.61 12.14 -4.05
CA PHE A 73 -9.53 13.00 -4.51
C PHE A 73 -8.18 12.29 -4.34
N VAL A 74 -7.45 12.15 -5.46
CA VAL A 74 -6.08 11.63 -5.48
C VAL A 74 -5.13 12.76 -5.86
N LYS A 75 -4.21 13.10 -4.96
CA LYS A 75 -3.14 14.04 -5.25
C LYS A 75 -1.89 13.26 -5.65
N SER A 76 -1.48 13.40 -6.90
CA SER A 76 -0.29 12.74 -7.44
C SER A 76 0.68 13.76 -8.02
N TYR A 77 1.96 13.51 -7.89
CA TYR A 77 3.04 14.34 -8.44
C TYR A 77 3.72 13.68 -9.67
N GLY A 78 3.07 12.65 -10.24
CA GLY A 78 3.57 11.89 -11.38
C GLY A 78 3.90 10.45 -11.02
N ARG A 79 4.31 9.67 -12.03
CA ARG A 79 4.62 8.25 -11.85
C ARG A 79 5.78 8.04 -10.87
N ALA A 80 5.65 7.05 -9.99
CA ALA A 80 6.62 6.70 -8.96
C ALA A 80 6.96 7.85 -7.99
N THR A 81 6.11 8.87 -7.90
CA THR A 81 6.21 9.93 -6.90
C THR A 81 5.07 9.80 -5.90
N LEU A 82 5.14 10.58 -4.81
CA LEU A 82 4.13 10.52 -3.77
C LEU A 82 2.71 10.70 -4.34
N SER A 83 1.83 9.75 -4.04
CA SER A 83 0.42 9.82 -4.39
C SER A 83 -0.43 9.54 -3.15
N THR A 84 -1.27 10.49 -2.79
CA THR A 84 -2.09 10.44 -1.57
C THR A 84 -3.57 10.53 -1.89
N VAL A 85 -4.39 9.96 -1.03
CA VAL A 85 -5.84 9.87 -1.19
C VAL A 85 -6.53 10.61 -0.06
N ALA A 86 -7.56 11.38 -0.40
CA ALA A 86 -8.38 12.10 0.56
C ALA A 86 -9.88 11.99 0.20
N PHE A 87 -10.70 11.73 1.22
CA PHE A 87 -12.15 11.67 1.07
C PHE A 87 -12.76 13.04 1.38
N ARG A 88 -13.65 13.54 0.53
CA ARG A 88 -14.52 14.70 0.79
C ARG A 88 -13.78 15.91 1.38
N GLY A 89 -12.60 16.23 0.86
CA GLY A 89 -11.81 17.39 1.30
C GLY A 89 -11.08 17.23 2.65
N THR A 90 -11.04 16.02 3.22
CA THR A 90 -10.22 15.75 4.43
C THR A 90 -8.74 15.64 4.08
N SER A 91 -7.87 15.66 5.10
CA SER A 91 -6.44 15.41 4.90
C SER A 91 -6.19 13.93 4.55
N PRO A 92 -5.14 13.61 3.77
CA PRO A 92 -4.71 12.22 3.54
C PRO A 92 -4.41 11.43 4.82
N SER A 93 -4.02 12.08 5.91
CA SER A 93 -3.82 11.46 7.22
C SER A 93 -5.13 11.03 7.90
N HIS A 94 -6.28 11.51 7.43
CA HIS A 94 -7.60 11.10 7.88
C HIS A 94 -8.16 9.92 7.07
N THR A 95 -7.41 9.42 6.10
CA THR A 95 -7.76 8.24 5.30
C THR A 95 -7.02 7.03 5.86
N GLN A 96 -7.77 6.07 6.37
CA GLN A 96 -7.21 4.80 6.81
C GLN A 96 -7.00 3.88 5.62
N VAL A 97 -5.87 3.20 5.57
CA VAL A 97 -5.57 2.21 4.53
C VAL A 97 -5.18 0.90 5.18
N THR A 98 -5.86 -0.18 4.79
CA THR A 98 -5.56 -1.52 5.29
C THR A 98 -5.19 -2.47 4.15
N TRP A 99 -4.27 -3.38 4.43
CA TRP A 99 -3.96 -4.53 3.60
C TRP A 99 -4.22 -5.82 4.40
N ASN A 100 -5.12 -6.67 3.91
CA ASN A 100 -5.59 -7.88 4.58
C ASN A 100 -6.02 -7.64 6.05
N GLY A 101 -6.56 -6.43 6.32
CA GLY A 101 -7.00 -5.99 7.65
C GLY A 101 -5.92 -5.27 8.47
N MET A 102 -4.64 -5.42 8.15
CA MET A 102 -3.55 -4.69 8.83
C MET A 102 -3.44 -3.26 8.28
N ARG A 103 -3.47 -2.25 9.16
CA ARG A 103 -3.27 -0.85 8.77
C ARG A 103 -1.85 -0.62 8.27
N ILE A 104 -1.72 -0.03 7.09
CA ILE A 104 -0.43 0.23 6.42
C ILE A 104 -0.06 1.71 6.31
N ASN A 105 -0.83 2.61 6.93
CA ASN A 105 -0.44 4.02 7.02
C ASN A 105 0.93 4.14 7.70
N ASN A 106 1.81 4.95 7.11
CA ASN A 106 3.11 5.23 7.70
C ASN A 106 2.93 6.03 9.02
N PRO A 107 3.33 5.53 10.20
CA PRO A 107 3.06 6.20 11.46
C PRO A 107 3.83 7.51 11.65
N MET A 108 4.88 7.75 10.86
CA MET A 108 5.62 9.01 10.85
C MET A 108 4.91 10.09 10.04
N LEU A 109 4.29 9.70 8.91
CA LEU A 109 3.64 10.62 7.97
C LEU A 109 2.12 10.69 8.15
N GLY A 110 1.53 9.70 8.84
CA GLY A 110 0.09 9.54 9.01
C GLY A 110 -0.66 9.06 7.75
N MET A 111 0.00 8.93 6.63
CA MET A 111 -0.62 8.62 5.33
C MET A 111 0.05 7.44 4.61
N THR A 112 -0.57 6.97 3.54
CA THR A 112 -0.06 5.92 2.67
C THR A 112 0.29 6.50 1.31
N ASP A 113 1.44 6.12 0.77
CA ASP A 113 1.82 6.41 -0.62
C ASP A 113 1.21 5.33 -1.55
N PHE A 114 0.17 5.70 -2.28
CA PHE A 114 -0.54 4.80 -3.18
C PHE A 114 0.22 4.52 -4.48
N SER A 115 1.24 5.32 -4.82
CA SER A 115 2.14 5.03 -5.94
C SER A 115 2.99 3.78 -5.71
N MET A 116 3.19 3.41 -4.43
CA MET A 116 3.94 2.23 -3.99
C MET A 116 3.10 0.96 -3.90
N ILE A 117 1.87 0.98 -4.41
CA ILE A 117 0.98 -0.17 -4.38
C ILE A 117 0.64 -0.54 -5.82
N PRO A 118 1.29 -1.55 -6.42
CA PRO A 118 0.96 -2.02 -7.77
C PRO A 118 -0.48 -2.56 -7.80
N SER A 119 -1.28 -2.13 -8.76
CA SER A 119 -2.68 -2.58 -8.89
C SER A 119 -2.77 -4.10 -9.08
N TYR A 120 -1.83 -4.69 -9.80
CA TYR A 120 -1.74 -6.14 -10.04
C TYR A 120 -1.49 -6.99 -8.78
N PHE A 121 -1.02 -6.38 -7.68
CA PHE A 121 -0.91 -7.10 -6.40
C PHE A 121 -2.23 -7.24 -5.69
N ILE A 122 -3.17 -6.34 -5.95
CA ILE A 122 -4.44 -6.26 -5.24
C ILE A 122 -5.50 -7.04 -6.02
N ASP A 123 -6.23 -7.92 -5.35
CA ASP A 123 -7.32 -8.69 -5.94
C ASP A 123 -8.67 -8.06 -5.63
N ASP A 124 -8.73 -7.23 -4.58
CA ASP A 124 -9.97 -6.64 -4.09
C ASP A 124 -9.69 -5.30 -3.41
N ALA A 125 -10.39 -4.27 -3.81
CA ALA A 125 -10.26 -2.95 -3.21
C ALA A 125 -11.65 -2.36 -2.95
N SER A 126 -11.87 -1.88 -1.74
CA SER A 126 -13.12 -1.22 -1.37
C SER A 126 -12.89 0.09 -0.63
N LEU A 127 -13.77 1.05 -0.88
CA LEU A 127 -13.77 2.37 -0.30
C LEU A 127 -14.95 2.48 0.66
N LEU A 128 -14.67 2.81 1.91
CA LEU A 128 -15.69 3.13 2.92
C LEU A 128 -15.73 4.65 3.09
N HIS A 129 -16.89 5.26 2.82
CA HIS A 129 -17.03 6.70 2.81
C HIS A 129 -17.52 7.23 4.16
N GLY A 130 -16.81 8.22 4.72
CA GLY A 130 -17.23 8.95 5.92
C GLY A 130 -17.55 8.03 7.12
N THR A 131 -18.75 8.13 7.64
CA THR A 131 -19.21 7.35 8.81
C THR A 131 -19.20 5.84 8.60
N SER A 132 -19.17 5.35 7.36
CA SER A 132 -19.05 3.93 7.05
C SER A 132 -17.74 3.31 7.53
N SER A 133 -16.73 4.14 7.84
CA SER A 133 -15.45 3.71 8.42
C SER A 133 -15.51 3.48 9.94
N VAL A 134 -16.66 3.70 10.59
CA VAL A 134 -16.80 3.54 12.06
C VAL A 134 -16.53 2.12 12.53
N ASN A 135 -16.80 1.12 11.67
CA ASN A 135 -16.51 -0.29 11.94
C ASN A 135 -15.03 -0.65 11.78
N GLU A 136 -14.21 0.25 11.25
CA GLU A 136 -12.79 0.00 11.06
C GLU A 136 -12.00 0.44 12.31
N THR A 137 -11.11 -0.41 12.75
CA THR A 137 -10.22 -0.11 13.87
C THR A 137 -9.16 0.91 13.44
N GLY A 138 -8.94 1.96 14.25
CA GLY A 138 -7.92 2.98 13.99
C GLY A 138 -8.39 4.23 13.24
N GLY A 139 -9.70 4.45 13.17
CA GLY A 139 -10.37 5.72 12.91
C GLY A 139 -10.07 6.47 11.62
N GLY A 140 -10.69 6.11 10.51
CA GLY A 140 -10.71 6.96 9.31
C GLY A 140 -11.79 8.05 9.40
N LEU A 141 -11.47 9.27 9.83
CA LEU A 141 -12.43 10.37 9.88
C LEU A 141 -12.97 10.72 8.47
N GLY A 142 -12.14 10.67 7.46
CA GLY A 142 -12.51 10.90 6.06
C GLY A 142 -13.13 9.67 5.39
N GLY A 143 -12.62 8.50 5.73
CA GLY A 143 -12.99 7.22 5.14
C GLY A 143 -11.87 6.20 5.22
N ALA A 144 -12.08 5.02 4.65
CA ALA A 144 -11.08 3.97 4.64
C ALA A 144 -10.95 3.31 3.25
N VAL A 145 -9.74 2.91 2.91
CA VAL A 145 -9.41 2.09 1.73
C VAL A 145 -8.99 0.72 2.23
N LYS A 146 -9.76 -0.30 1.86
CA LYS A 146 -9.47 -1.70 2.20
C LYS A 146 -8.91 -2.40 0.97
N LEU A 147 -7.69 -2.87 1.08
CA LEU A 147 -7.00 -3.63 0.05
C LEU A 147 -6.86 -5.07 0.51
N SER A 148 -7.16 -6.01 -0.34
CA SER A 148 -6.96 -7.41 -0.04
C SER A 148 -6.34 -8.17 -1.20
N THR A 149 -5.57 -9.17 -0.82
CA THR A 149 -5.00 -10.18 -1.71
C THR A 149 -5.64 -11.53 -1.39
N ARG A 150 -5.80 -12.36 -2.41
CA ARG A 150 -6.40 -13.68 -2.27
C ARG A 150 -5.49 -14.74 -2.86
N PRO A 151 -5.42 -15.92 -2.27
CA PRO A 151 -4.84 -17.06 -2.97
C PRO A 151 -5.60 -17.29 -4.27
N ALA A 152 -4.98 -17.89 -5.25
CA ALA A 152 -5.71 -18.34 -6.42
C ALA A 152 -6.58 -19.54 -6.05
N ASP A 153 -7.83 -19.53 -6.46
CA ASP A 153 -8.70 -20.71 -6.42
C ASP A 153 -8.30 -21.64 -7.57
N ALA A 154 -7.04 -22.13 -7.56
CA ALA A 154 -6.50 -22.97 -8.61
C ALA A 154 -6.21 -24.35 -8.05
N ASP A 155 -6.76 -25.37 -8.67
CA ASP A 155 -6.31 -26.73 -8.50
C ASP A 155 -5.04 -26.93 -9.34
N GLY A 156 -3.95 -27.33 -8.68
CA GLY A 156 -2.66 -27.53 -9.32
C GLY A 156 -1.84 -26.25 -9.48
N PHE A 157 -0.94 -26.27 -10.44
CA PHE A 157 0.02 -25.21 -10.71
C PHE A 157 -0.51 -24.21 -11.74
N GLY A 158 -0.39 -22.93 -11.44
CA GLY A 158 -0.71 -21.83 -12.35
C GLY A 158 0.46 -20.87 -12.53
N LEU A 159 0.62 -20.34 -13.74
CA LEU A 159 1.62 -19.34 -14.12
C LEU A 159 0.94 -18.22 -14.89
N GLN A 160 1.16 -16.98 -14.45
CA GLN A 160 0.78 -15.79 -15.19
C GLN A 160 2.01 -14.88 -15.32
N TYR A 161 2.31 -14.47 -16.55
CA TYR A 161 3.34 -13.48 -16.82
C TYR A 161 2.75 -12.37 -17.67
N VAL A 162 3.04 -11.12 -17.33
CA VAL A 162 2.62 -9.92 -18.07
C VAL A 162 3.82 -8.99 -18.18
N GLN A 163 4.06 -8.48 -19.38
CA GLN A 163 5.11 -7.49 -19.64
C GLN A 163 4.49 -6.24 -20.26
N GLY A 164 4.86 -5.08 -19.73
CA GLY A 164 4.55 -3.77 -20.25
C GLY A 164 5.79 -3.04 -20.72
N VAL A 165 5.69 -2.39 -21.87
CA VAL A 165 6.74 -1.51 -22.42
C VAL A 165 6.12 -0.15 -22.71
N GLY A 166 6.73 0.90 -22.23
CA GLY A 166 6.24 2.26 -22.38
C GLY A 166 7.29 3.26 -22.87
N SER A 167 6.85 4.49 -23.10
CA SER A 167 7.72 5.61 -23.44
C SER A 167 8.82 5.82 -22.38
N PHE A 168 9.89 6.48 -22.77
CA PHE A 168 11.04 6.82 -21.89
C PHE A 168 11.70 5.59 -21.26
N LYS A 169 11.81 4.50 -22.06
CA LYS A 169 12.41 3.21 -21.64
C LYS A 169 11.77 2.67 -20.35
N THR A 170 10.45 2.74 -20.29
CA THR A 170 9.69 2.16 -19.20
C THR A 170 9.48 0.68 -19.42
N PHE A 171 9.78 -0.12 -18.41
CA PHE A 171 9.55 -1.57 -18.38
C PHE A 171 8.81 -1.92 -17.10
N ASP A 172 7.72 -2.66 -17.27
CA ASP A 172 6.91 -3.19 -16.19
C ASP A 172 6.75 -4.69 -16.39
N GLU A 173 7.07 -5.48 -15.37
CA GLU A 173 6.98 -6.95 -15.41
C GLU A 173 6.19 -7.45 -14.22
N PHE A 174 5.29 -8.38 -14.47
CA PHE A 174 4.53 -9.09 -13.45
C PHE A 174 4.63 -10.59 -13.67
N LEU A 175 4.96 -11.29 -12.60
CA LEU A 175 4.94 -12.74 -12.55
C LEU A 175 4.06 -13.18 -11.37
N ARG A 176 3.16 -14.11 -11.61
CA ARG A 176 2.40 -14.80 -10.56
C ARG A 176 2.54 -16.30 -10.75
N LEU A 177 2.99 -16.97 -9.70
CA LEU A 177 3.01 -18.41 -9.58
C LEU A 177 1.98 -18.81 -8.54
N THR A 178 1.16 -19.81 -8.84
CA THR A 178 0.13 -20.29 -7.92
C THR A 178 0.20 -21.80 -7.84
N TYR A 179 -0.13 -22.32 -6.68
CA TYR A 179 -0.38 -23.74 -6.48
C TYR A 179 -1.52 -23.91 -5.48
N GLY A 180 -2.42 -24.84 -5.74
CA GLY A 180 -3.50 -25.18 -4.86
C GLY A 180 -3.82 -26.67 -4.86
N ASP A 181 -4.25 -27.16 -3.71
CA ASP A 181 -4.85 -28.48 -3.52
C ASP A 181 -5.95 -28.38 -2.44
N ASP A 182 -6.49 -29.51 -2.00
CA ASP A 182 -7.57 -29.59 -1.00
C ASP A 182 -7.23 -28.88 0.34
N HIS A 183 -5.97 -28.70 0.67
CA HIS A 183 -5.50 -28.16 1.95
C HIS A 183 -4.65 -26.91 1.78
N TRP A 184 -3.77 -26.89 0.78
CA TRP A 184 -2.79 -25.84 0.58
C TRP A 184 -3.16 -24.92 -0.58
N GLN A 185 -2.98 -23.65 -0.37
CA GLN A 185 -3.06 -22.63 -1.43
C GLN A 185 -1.85 -21.70 -1.27
N THR A 186 -1.10 -21.51 -2.34
CA THR A 186 0.04 -20.60 -2.34
C THR A 186 0.04 -19.71 -3.57
N SER A 187 0.52 -18.49 -3.41
CA SER A 187 0.69 -17.52 -4.49
C SER A 187 1.97 -16.73 -4.27
N THR A 188 2.84 -16.72 -5.26
CA THR A 188 4.01 -15.84 -5.31
C THR A 188 3.80 -14.82 -6.40
N ARG A 189 3.90 -13.53 -6.09
CA ARG A 189 3.76 -12.44 -7.06
C ARG A 189 5.01 -11.59 -7.04
N VAL A 190 5.52 -11.24 -8.21
CA VAL A 190 6.64 -10.32 -8.38
C VAL A 190 6.22 -9.21 -9.33
N VAL A 191 6.50 -7.96 -8.96
CA VAL A 191 6.42 -6.80 -9.86
C VAL A 191 7.80 -6.17 -9.92
N LEU A 192 8.29 -5.95 -11.14
CA LEU A 192 9.45 -5.14 -11.44
C LEU A 192 8.99 -3.96 -12.29
N SER A 193 9.36 -2.77 -11.90
CA SER A 193 9.04 -1.55 -12.66
C SER A 193 10.24 -0.63 -12.70
N SER A 194 10.59 -0.12 -13.88
CA SER A 194 11.71 0.80 -14.03
C SER A 194 11.54 1.75 -15.19
N SER A 195 11.99 2.99 -15.02
CA SER A 195 12.08 3.98 -16.08
C SER A 195 13.13 5.04 -15.73
N PRO A 196 13.92 5.55 -16.68
CA PRO A 196 14.63 6.83 -16.53
C PRO A 196 13.66 8.02 -16.46
N ASN A 197 12.46 7.90 -17.02
CA ASN A 197 11.39 8.92 -16.99
C ASN A 197 11.91 10.31 -17.42
N ASP A 198 12.79 10.33 -18.43
CA ASP A 198 13.55 11.48 -18.92
C ASP A 198 12.84 12.21 -20.07
N TYR A 199 11.51 12.36 -19.97
CA TYR A 199 10.71 13.03 -20.98
C TYR A 199 11.11 14.49 -21.20
N THR A 200 10.91 14.96 -22.42
CA THR A 200 11.13 16.36 -22.78
C THR A 200 9.81 17.11 -22.63
N TYR A 201 9.86 18.26 -21.97
CA TYR A 201 8.73 19.15 -21.80
C TYR A 201 9.10 20.59 -22.18
N ARG A 202 8.08 21.41 -22.45
CA ARG A 202 8.28 22.85 -22.65
C ARG A 202 8.12 23.53 -21.29
N ASN A 203 9.22 24.11 -20.78
CA ASN A 203 9.20 24.83 -19.51
C ASN A 203 8.51 26.18 -19.68
N ARG A 204 7.27 26.29 -19.16
CA ARG A 204 6.47 27.53 -19.24
C ARG A 204 6.80 28.52 -18.14
N ASP A 205 7.59 28.14 -17.15
CA ASP A 205 8.02 29.00 -16.05
C ASP A 205 9.32 29.75 -16.38
N LYS A 206 10.01 29.32 -17.46
CA LYS A 206 11.25 29.94 -17.95
C LYS A 206 11.02 30.56 -19.33
N LYS A 207 11.38 31.81 -19.51
CA LYS A 207 11.42 32.46 -20.82
C LYS A 207 12.86 32.74 -21.20
N GLU A 208 13.23 32.36 -22.41
CA GLU A 208 14.52 32.70 -23.01
C GLU A 208 14.33 33.72 -24.13
N ASN A 209 15.26 34.65 -24.23
CA ASN A 209 15.23 35.71 -25.23
C ASN A 209 15.75 35.18 -26.57
N ILE A 210 15.14 35.64 -27.65
CA ILE A 210 15.64 35.47 -29.01
C ILE A 210 16.36 36.79 -29.37
N TYR A 211 17.61 36.66 -29.80
CA TYR A 211 18.43 37.84 -30.17
C TYR A 211 18.63 37.83 -31.68
N ASP A 212 18.70 39.02 -32.27
CA ASP A 212 19.13 39.27 -33.64
C ASP A 212 20.68 39.26 -33.74
N GLU A 213 21.21 39.47 -34.96
CA GLU A 213 22.65 39.53 -35.20
C GLU A 213 23.34 40.71 -34.46
N GLU A 214 22.55 41.72 -34.06
CA GLU A 214 23.01 42.90 -33.34
C GLU A 214 22.84 42.78 -31.83
N MET A 215 22.46 41.56 -31.33
CA MET A 215 22.21 41.26 -29.92
C MET A 215 20.99 42.01 -29.31
N ASN A 216 20.07 42.51 -30.12
CA ASN A 216 18.79 43.05 -29.65
C ASN A 216 17.80 41.90 -29.39
N ILE A 217 16.96 42.04 -28.37
CA ILE A 217 15.89 41.09 -28.08
C ILE A 217 14.76 41.27 -29.09
N VAL A 218 14.57 40.32 -30.00
CA VAL A 218 13.51 40.35 -31.03
C VAL A 218 12.33 39.45 -30.67
N GLY A 219 12.41 38.67 -29.60
CA GLY A 219 11.32 37.83 -29.13
C GLY A 219 11.67 37.04 -27.90
N GLN A 220 10.71 36.21 -27.47
CA GLN A 220 10.88 35.28 -26.33
C GLN A 220 10.25 33.95 -26.66
N TYR A 221 10.81 32.85 -26.13
CA TYR A 221 10.27 31.52 -26.25
C TYR A 221 10.37 30.74 -24.94
N TYR A 222 9.58 29.70 -24.81
CA TYR A 222 9.65 28.73 -23.71
C TYR A 222 10.57 27.57 -24.11
N PRO A 223 11.70 27.36 -23.42
CA PRO A 223 12.67 26.33 -23.78
C PRO A 223 12.11 24.91 -23.62
N LYS A 224 12.66 23.98 -24.41
CA LYS A 224 12.44 22.56 -24.22
C LYS A 224 13.51 22.04 -23.27
N GLU A 225 13.08 21.42 -22.17
CA GLU A 225 13.96 20.85 -21.16
C GLU A 225 13.64 19.37 -20.96
N LYS A 226 14.61 18.60 -20.47
CA LYS A 226 14.39 17.21 -20.04
C LYS A 226 14.05 17.18 -18.56
N ASN A 227 13.14 16.26 -18.18
CA ASN A 227 12.96 15.91 -16.78
C ASN A 227 14.26 15.33 -16.23
N ARG A 228 14.82 15.95 -15.19
CA ARG A 228 16.15 15.64 -14.67
C ARG A 228 16.14 14.70 -13.46
N SER A 229 15.01 14.52 -12.81
CA SER A 229 14.91 13.78 -11.55
C SER A 229 13.59 13.04 -11.48
N GLY A 230 13.46 12.01 -12.30
CA GLY A 230 12.24 11.21 -12.37
C GLY A 230 12.49 9.72 -12.49
N ALA A 231 13.76 9.29 -12.50
CA ALA A 231 14.09 7.87 -12.65
C ALA A 231 13.65 7.05 -11.44
N PHE A 232 13.14 5.85 -11.71
CA PHE A 232 12.73 4.92 -10.65
C PHE A 232 13.06 3.47 -10.99
N LYS A 233 13.20 2.66 -9.92
CA LYS A 233 13.32 1.20 -9.97
C LYS A 233 12.62 0.65 -8.74
N ASP A 234 11.55 -0.10 -8.96
CA ASP A 234 10.73 -0.70 -7.93
C ASP A 234 10.69 -2.22 -8.10
N LEU A 235 10.85 -2.92 -6.98
CA LEU A 235 10.68 -4.36 -6.86
C LEU A 235 9.67 -4.63 -5.76
N HIS A 236 8.64 -5.39 -6.08
CA HIS A 236 7.69 -5.92 -5.11
C HIS A 236 7.69 -7.44 -5.18
N LEU A 237 7.74 -8.09 -4.03
CA LEU A 237 7.60 -9.52 -3.88
C LEU A 237 6.51 -9.80 -2.84
N LEU A 238 5.46 -10.52 -3.22
CA LEU A 238 4.40 -10.95 -2.33
C LEU A 238 4.35 -12.48 -2.32
N GLN A 239 4.48 -13.06 -1.14
CA GLN A 239 4.29 -14.48 -0.90
C GLN A 239 3.07 -14.68 -0.02
N GLU A 240 2.18 -15.56 -0.44
CA GLU A 240 0.99 -15.96 0.29
C GLU A 240 0.95 -17.48 0.41
N VAL A 241 0.65 -17.96 1.60
CA VAL A 241 0.48 -19.38 1.89
C VAL A 241 -0.71 -19.53 2.81
N TYR A 242 -1.63 -20.43 2.46
CA TYR A 242 -2.79 -20.77 3.27
C TYR A 242 -2.90 -22.27 3.43
N TYR A 243 -3.29 -22.67 4.63
CA TYR A 243 -3.58 -24.06 4.96
C TYR A 243 -4.98 -24.19 5.54
N ASN A 244 -5.82 -24.98 4.90
CA ASN A 244 -7.19 -25.23 5.30
C ASN A 244 -7.30 -26.61 5.95
N THR A 245 -7.82 -26.68 7.15
CA THR A 245 -8.09 -27.93 7.83
C THR A 245 -9.50 -28.45 7.48
N ARG A 246 -9.70 -29.76 7.59
CA ARG A 246 -11.03 -30.37 7.44
C ARG A 246 -12.02 -29.94 8.54
N LYS A 247 -11.53 -29.33 9.62
CA LYS A 247 -12.34 -28.92 10.78
C LYS A 247 -12.81 -27.44 10.71
N GLY A 248 -12.54 -26.75 9.60
CA GLY A 248 -12.95 -25.35 9.39
C GLY A 248 -11.95 -24.31 9.93
N ASP A 249 -10.71 -24.73 10.22
CA ASP A 249 -9.62 -23.80 10.51
C ASP A 249 -8.88 -23.45 9.22
N ARG A 250 -8.53 -22.17 9.10
CA ARG A 250 -7.64 -21.67 8.06
C ARG A 250 -6.48 -20.92 8.67
N PHE A 251 -5.28 -21.34 8.36
CA PHE A 251 -4.05 -20.63 8.71
C PHE A 251 -3.55 -19.90 7.48
N GLY A 252 -3.12 -18.66 7.65
CA GLY A 252 -2.60 -17.83 6.56
C GLY A 252 -1.29 -17.17 6.93
N MET A 253 -0.39 -17.08 5.95
CA MET A 253 0.83 -16.28 6.00
C MET A 253 0.90 -15.41 4.75
N ASN A 254 1.02 -14.11 4.93
CA ASN A 254 1.22 -13.15 3.85
C ASN A 254 2.50 -12.36 4.14
N ALA A 255 3.41 -12.30 3.19
CA ALA A 255 4.67 -11.56 3.32
C ALA A 255 4.90 -10.71 2.07
N TRP A 256 4.99 -9.39 2.24
CA TRP A 256 5.18 -8.43 1.15
C TRP A 256 6.45 -7.64 1.37
N LEU A 257 7.42 -7.80 0.47
CA LEU A 257 8.67 -7.05 0.41
C LEU A 257 8.59 -5.99 -0.69
N ILE A 258 9.00 -4.78 -0.37
CA ILE A 258 9.05 -3.63 -1.27
C ILE A 258 10.48 -3.08 -1.24
N HIS A 259 11.10 -2.96 -2.39
CA HIS A 259 12.36 -2.22 -2.55
C HIS A 259 12.18 -1.17 -3.64
N SER A 260 12.28 0.10 -3.26
CA SER A 260 12.14 1.24 -4.17
C SER A 260 13.38 2.11 -4.15
N ASN A 261 13.80 2.55 -5.33
CA ASN A 261 14.84 3.54 -5.51
C ASN A 261 14.36 4.53 -6.57
N ARG A 262 14.00 5.72 -6.14
CA ARG A 262 13.38 6.73 -6.99
C ARG A 262 14.01 8.10 -6.80
N GLU A 263 14.12 8.81 -7.89
CA GLU A 263 14.41 10.23 -7.90
C GLU A 263 13.09 11.00 -7.71
N LEU A 264 13.19 12.11 -6.99
CA LEU A 264 12.04 12.97 -6.72
C LEU A 264 12.19 14.23 -7.56
N PRO A 265 11.21 14.54 -8.44
CA PRO A 265 11.26 15.77 -9.22
C PRO A 265 11.15 16.98 -8.30
N MET A 266 11.82 18.06 -8.68
CA MET A 266 11.70 19.36 -8.04
C MET A 266 10.80 20.26 -8.88
N LEU A 267 10.30 21.34 -8.30
CA LEU A 267 9.64 22.36 -9.06
C LEU A 267 10.63 23.06 -10.00
N THR A 268 10.18 23.45 -11.18
CA THR A 268 11.03 24.10 -12.18
C THR A 268 11.64 25.39 -11.68
N THR A 269 10.96 26.10 -10.80
CA THR A 269 11.45 27.29 -10.09
C THR A 269 12.63 27.00 -9.17
N ASP A 270 12.77 25.77 -8.69
CA ASP A 270 13.84 25.33 -7.78
C ASP A 270 15.11 24.90 -8.53
N TYR A 271 15.03 24.71 -9.86
CA TYR A 271 16.17 24.36 -10.68
C TYR A 271 17.26 25.45 -10.75
N GLY A 272 16.94 26.66 -10.32
CA GLY A 272 17.78 27.85 -10.30
C GLY A 272 19.18 27.66 -10.91
N ASN A 273 19.51 28.41 -11.93
CA ASN A 273 20.82 28.51 -12.56
C ASN A 273 21.57 27.17 -12.71
N GLU A 274 21.23 26.36 -13.72
CA GLU A 274 22.03 25.32 -14.40
C GLU A 274 22.78 24.29 -13.53
N ASN A 275 22.81 24.44 -12.20
CA ASN A 275 23.55 23.55 -11.31
C ASN A 275 22.88 22.19 -11.17
N ASP A 276 23.67 21.15 -11.27
CA ASP A 276 23.23 19.76 -11.08
C ASP A 276 22.77 19.51 -9.65
N PHE A 277 21.76 18.66 -9.52
CA PHE A 277 21.28 18.19 -8.23
C PHE A 277 20.96 16.70 -8.27
N GLU A 278 20.99 16.06 -7.12
CA GLU A 278 20.52 14.69 -6.90
C GLU A 278 19.47 14.74 -5.78
N ASN A 279 18.22 14.35 -6.10
CA ASN A 279 17.12 14.27 -5.16
C ASN A 279 16.56 12.85 -5.19
N ARG A 280 16.94 12.01 -4.21
CA ARG A 280 16.72 10.57 -4.26
C ARG A 280 16.18 10.02 -2.96
N GLN A 281 15.14 9.20 -3.08
CA GLN A 281 14.59 8.39 -2.00
C GLN A 281 14.81 6.90 -2.28
N ARG A 282 15.24 6.18 -1.26
CA ARG A 282 15.33 4.71 -1.26
C ARG A 282 14.50 4.18 -0.10
N GLU A 283 13.70 3.18 -0.38
CA GLU A 283 12.84 2.54 0.62
C GLU A 283 12.99 1.04 0.56
N LEU A 284 13.08 0.43 1.74
CA LEU A 284 12.92 -1.00 1.94
C LEU A 284 11.81 -1.20 2.97
N THR A 285 10.71 -1.83 2.55
CA THR A 285 9.58 -2.12 3.43
C THR A 285 9.27 -3.62 3.39
N PHE A 286 9.16 -4.22 4.55
CA PHE A 286 8.63 -5.55 4.76
C PHE A 286 7.31 -5.48 5.52
N ARG A 287 6.30 -6.20 5.05
CA ARG A 287 5.00 -6.37 5.72
C ARG A 287 4.71 -7.85 5.84
N GLY A 288 4.47 -8.32 7.04
CA GLY A 288 4.12 -9.71 7.31
C GLY A 288 2.85 -9.81 8.12
N ILE A 289 1.97 -10.78 7.76
CA ILE A 289 0.74 -11.09 8.48
C ILE A 289 0.66 -12.60 8.65
N LEU A 290 0.39 -13.04 9.88
CA LEU A 290 -0.05 -14.39 10.18
C LEU A 290 -1.51 -14.31 10.60
N SER A 291 -2.33 -15.21 10.11
CA SER A 291 -3.75 -15.28 10.41
C SER A 291 -4.20 -16.67 10.78
N TRP A 292 -5.16 -16.75 11.66
CA TRP A 292 -5.93 -17.94 11.96
C TRP A 292 -7.40 -17.57 11.96
N ASP A 293 -8.16 -18.23 11.09
CA ASP A 293 -9.60 -18.11 10.99
C ASP A 293 -10.23 -19.43 11.40
N HIS A 294 -11.17 -19.39 12.33
CA HIS A 294 -11.95 -20.53 12.75
C HIS A 294 -13.43 -20.26 12.52
N MET A 295 -14.10 -21.12 11.78
CA MET A 295 -15.50 -20.97 11.43
C MET A 295 -16.31 -22.17 11.93
N ARG A 296 -17.42 -21.86 12.58
CA ARG A 296 -18.45 -22.81 13.01
C ARG A 296 -19.82 -22.37 12.48
N GLU A 297 -20.80 -23.19 12.74
CA GLU A 297 -22.17 -22.96 12.24
C GLU A 297 -22.72 -21.57 12.62
N ASN A 298 -22.49 -21.13 13.86
CA ASN A 298 -23.07 -19.89 14.37
C ASN A 298 -22.06 -18.80 14.75
N TRP A 299 -20.76 -19.07 14.65
CA TRP A 299 -19.75 -18.10 15.01
C TRP A 299 -18.49 -18.25 14.19
N LYS A 300 -17.76 -17.16 14.06
CA LYS A 300 -16.47 -17.08 13.46
C LYS A 300 -15.51 -16.35 14.39
N LEU A 301 -14.29 -16.82 14.49
CA LEU A 301 -13.20 -16.14 15.18
C LEU A 301 -12.04 -16.00 14.21
N ALA A 302 -11.53 -14.78 14.06
CA ALA A 302 -10.33 -14.49 13.30
C ALA A 302 -9.30 -13.84 14.21
N VAL A 303 -8.07 -14.35 14.18
CA VAL A 303 -6.92 -13.78 14.91
C VAL A 303 -5.83 -13.49 13.91
N LYS A 304 -5.25 -12.29 13.99
CA LYS A 304 -4.16 -11.84 13.14
C LYS A 304 -3.04 -11.25 13.96
N GLY A 305 -1.81 -11.58 13.60
CA GLY A 305 -0.61 -10.92 14.07
C GLY A 305 0.20 -10.42 12.89
N GLY A 306 0.80 -9.25 13.00
CA GLY A 306 1.56 -8.68 11.89
C GLY A 306 2.76 -7.85 12.33
N TYR A 307 3.65 -7.65 11.37
CA TYR A 307 4.84 -6.84 11.55
C TYR A 307 5.12 -6.04 10.28
N ILE A 308 5.44 -4.75 10.47
CA ILE A 308 5.90 -3.87 9.39
C ILE A 308 7.27 -3.32 9.78
N HIS A 309 8.23 -3.47 8.88
CA HIS A 309 9.52 -2.81 8.95
C HIS A 309 9.70 -1.91 7.75
N THR A 310 9.97 -0.63 7.96
CA THR A 310 10.27 0.32 6.88
C THR A 310 11.59 1.02 7.18
N GLN A 311 12.48 1.02 6.21
CA GLN A 311 13.70 1.81 6.20
C GLN A 311 13.66 2.78 5.03
N MET A 312 13.68 4.08 5.33
CA MET A 312 13.72 5.15 4.33
C MET A 312 15.06 5.88 4.40
N LYS A 313 15.61 6.15 3.22
CA LYS A 313 16.84 6.95 3.04
C LYS A 313 16.52 8.02 2.02
N TYR A 314 16.62 9.27 2.44
CA TYR A 314 16.48 10.43 1.57
C TYR A 314 17.80 11.17 1.50
N ASP A 315 18.28 11.42 0.28
CA ASP A 315 19.51 12.16 -0.02
C ASP A 315 19.16 13.28 -1.00
N TYR A 316 19.39 14.53 -0.58
CA TYR A 316 19.38 15.69 -1.44
C TYR A 316 20.77 16.29 -1.49
N LYS A 317 21.31 16.43 -2.71
CA LYS A 317 22.61 17.03 -2.97
C LYS A 317 22.44 18.10 -4.05
N ARG A 318 23.28 19.13 -4.00
CA ARG A 318 23.30 20.20 -4.98
C ARG A 318 24.75 20.54 -5.31
N ASP A 319 25.03 20.83 -6.57
CA ASP A 319 26.27 21.45 -6.98
C ASP A 319 26.28 22.93 -6.54
N ALA A 320 27.33 23.32 -5.83
CA ALA A 320 27.54 24.69 -5.36
C ALA A 320 28.13 25.63 -6.44
N GLY A 321 28.26 25.16 -7.70
CA GLY A 321 28.84 25.91 -8.81
C GLY A 321 30.28 25.59 -9.13
N ASN A 322 30.84 24.56 -8.51
CA ASN A 322 32.23 24.09 -8.71
C ASN A 322 32.31 22.64 -9.23
N GLY A 323 31.20 22.05 -9.66
CA GLY A 323 31.09 20.66 -10.09
C GLY A 323 31.12 19.64 -8.94
N VAL A 324 31.13 20.09 -7.68
CA VAL A 324 31.14 19.20 -6.51
C VAL A 324 29.75 19.11 -5.89
N MET A 325 29.18 17.90 -5.92
CA MET A 325 27.86 17.60 -5.33
C MET A 325 27.91 17.65 -3.79
N THR A 326 27.43 18.73 -3.22
CA THR A 326 27.40 18.95 -1.77
C THR A 326 26.08 18.39 -1.18
N PRO A 327 26.17 17.53 -0.14
CA PRO A 327 24.97 17.05 0.54
C PRO A 327 24.27 18.16 1.32
N MET A 328 23.02 18.46 0.95
CA MET A 328 22.16 19.42 1.64
C MET A 328 21.31 18.76 2.72
N THR A 329 20.74 17.59 2.41
CA THR A 329 19.92 16.80 3.33
C THR A 329 20.31 15.34 3.23
N ARG A 330 20.44 14.67 4.36
CA ARG A 330 20.69 13.22 4.45
C ARG A 330 19.85 12.62 5.57
N SER A 331 18.57 12.37 5.28
CA SER A 331 17.63 11.81 6.24
C SER A 331 17.63 10.27 6.21
N ARG A 332 17.52 9.66 7.38
CA ARG A 332 17.46 8.21 7.58
C ARG A 332 16.39 7.91 8.60
N SER A 333 15.39 7.14 8.20
CA SER A 333 14.28 6.76 9.08
C SER A 333 14.12 5.25 9.14
N LYS A 334 13.82 4.76 10.34
CA LYS A 334 13.45 3.36 10.60
C LYS A 334 12.13 3.33 11.35
N ILE A 335 11.23 2.49 10.89
CA ILE A 335 9.91 2.33 11.47
C ILE A 335 9.68 0.84 11.67
N ASN A 336 9.28 0.46 12.89
CA ASN A 336 8.84 -0.88 13.20
C ASN A 336 7.44 -0.77 13.79
N THR A 337 6.51 -1.58 13.27
CA THR A 337 5.15 -1.65 13.77
C THR A 337 4.79 -3.11 14.04
N PHE A 338 4.36 -3.41 15.24
CA PHE A 338 3.75 -4.68 15.61
C PHE A 338 2.23 -4.50 15.64
N TYR A 339 1.52 -5.47 15.14
CA TYR A 339 0.07 -5.47 14.98
C TYR A 339 -0.52 -6.74 15.54
N GLY A 340 -1.62 -6.62 16.26
CA GLY A 340 -2.46 -7.72 16.69
C GLY A 340 -3.93 -7.36 16.51
N GLN A 341 -4.75 -8.30 16.04
CA GLN A 341 -6.20 -8.14 15.91
C GLN A 341 -6.91 -9.45 16.23
N THR A 342 -8.03 -9.32 16.90
CA THR A 342 -9.00 -10.40 17.08
C THR A 342 -10.36 -9.88 16.65
N GLU A 343 -11.07 -10.67 15.87
CA GLU A 343 -12.42 -10.38 15.37
C GLU A 343 -13.31 -11.59 15.62
N GLY A 344 -14.42 -11.37 16.30
CA GLY A 344 -15.43 -12.37 16.56
C GLY A 344 -16.75 -11.98 15.88
N GLU A 345 -17.41 -12.95 15.25
CA GLU A 345 -18.77 -12.84 14.70
C GLU A 345 -19.64 -13.90 15.35
N TYR A 346 -20.84 -13.53 15.77
CA TYR A 346 -21.82 -14.45 16.33
C TYR A 346 -23.21 -14.22 15.70
N TYR A 347 -23.79 -15.29 15.17
CA TYR A 347 -25.08 -15.26 14.49
C TYR A 347 -26.17 -15.87 15.38
N ILE A 348 -27.27 -15.16 15.55
CA ILE A 348 -28.51 -15.70 16.17
C ILE A 348 -29.58 -15.76 15.11
N GLY A 349 -29.97 -16.98 14.75
CA GLY A 349 -30.88 -17.20 13.64
C GLY A 349 -30.32 -16.69 12.31
N ARG A 350 -31.18 -16.06 11.50
CA ARG A 350 -30.84 -15.44 10.22
C ARG A 350 -30.89 -13.91 10.28
N GLU A 351 -31.30 -13.36 11.38
CA GLU A 351 -31.68 -11.96 11.53
C GLU A 351 -30.67 -11.14 12.32
N TRP A 352 -29.92 -11.77 13.23
CA TRP A 352 -28.97 -11.07 14.10
C TRP A 352 -27.53 -11.46 13.82
N LEU A 353 -26.69 -10.44 13.77
CA LEU A 353 -25.22 -10.57 13.75
C LEU A 353 -24.62 -9.64 14.78
N PHE A 354 -23.86 -10.20 15.68
CA PHE A 354 -22.99 -9.49 16.61
C PHE A 354 -21.55 -9.59 16.16
N THR A 355 -20.85 -8.46 16.12
CA THR A 355 -19.40 -8.46 15.83
C THR A 355 -18.65 -7.74 16.93
N ALA A 356 -17.47 -8.22 17.24
CA ALA A 356 -16.54 -7.55 18.13
C ALA A 356 -15.12 -7.65 17.56
N THR A 357 -14.45 -6.51 17.43
CA THR A 357 -13.08 -6.43 16.94
C THR A 357 -12.23 -5.66 17.93
N ALA A 358 -11.08 -6.21 18.27
CA ALA A 358 -10.07 -5.51 19.05
C ALA A 358 -8.75 -5.55 18.28
N SER A 359 -8.06 -4.42 18.22
CA SER A 359 -6.74 -4.33 17.57
C SER A 359 -5.76 -3.50 18.39
N VAL A 360 -4.51 -3.85 18.29
CA VAL A 360 -3.39 -3.12 18.90
C VAL A 360 -2.30 -2.89 17.87
N HIS A 361 -1.74 -1.69 17.86
CA HIS A 361 -0.55 -1.34 17.09
C HIS A 361 0.48 -0.78 18.06
N GLN A 362 1.71 -1.29 17.97
CA GLN A 362 2.86 -0.73 18.68
C GLN A 362 3.85 -0.22 17.65
N HIS A 363 4.05 1.08 17.61
CA HIS A 363 4.95 1.76 16.70
C HIS A 363 6.24 2.16 17.39
N PHE A 364 7.36 1.98 16.69
CA PHE A 364 8.67 2.52 17.05
C PHE A 364 9.22 3.25 15.83
N VAL A 365 9.40 4.54 15.96
CA VAL A 365 9.87 5.42 14.88
C VAL A 365 11.17 6.07 15.29
N GLU A 366 12.18 5.92 14.45
CA GLU A 366 13.47 6.60 14.57
C GLU A 366 13.71 7.37 13.26
N SER A 367 13.98 8.66 13.37
CA SER A 367 14.36 9.50 12.23
C SER A 367 15.54 10.39 12.59
N ARG A 368 16.52 10.48 11.70
CA ARG A 368 17.76 11.27 11.90
C ARG A 368 18.14 11.99 10.62
N ASP A 369 18.41 13.28 10.72
CA ASP A 369 19.12 14.02 9.68
C ASP A 369 20.60 14.13 10.04
N LYS A 370 21.46 13.72 9.11
CA LYS A 370 22.92 13.62 9.34
C LYS A 370 23.72 14.82 8.82
N ASN A 371 23.06 15.79 8.19
CA ASN A 371 23.75 16.88 7.50
C ASN A 371 23.50 18.26 8.11
N ILE A 372 22.83 18.36 9.24
CA ILE A 372 22.62 19.65 9.90
C ILE A 372 23.94 20.12 10.50
N ILE A 373 24.40 21.30 10.06
CA ILE A 373 25.56 21.99 10.63
C ILE A 373 25.01 22.98 11.66
N ARG A 374 25.48 22.88 12.89
CA ARG A 374 25.16 23.86 13.94
C ARG A 374 25.83 25.19 13.69
N GLN A 375 25.33 26.26 14.31
CA GLN A 375 25.94 27.61 14.24
C GLN A 375 27.39 27.64 14.73
N ASP A 376 27.81 26.70 15.60
CA ASP A 376 29.19 26.51 16.07
C ASP A 376 30.09 25.74 15.09
N GLY A 377 29.59 25.44 13.88
CA GLY A 377 30.33 24.68 12.83
C GLY A 377 30.36 23.17 13.06
N ASN A 378 29.84 22.67 14.18
CA ASN A 378 29.79 21.22 14.45
C ASN A 378 28.62 20.56 13.74
N LYS A 379 28.84 19.36 13.19
CA LYS A 379 27.77 18.56 12.62
C LYS A 379 26.84 18.06 13.75
N ALA A 380 25.60 18.50 13.73
CA ALA A 380 24.56 17.97 14.62
C ALA A 380 23.78 16.87 13.91
N VAL A 381 23.54 15.77 14.61
CA VAL A 381 22.51 14.83 14.23
C VAL A 381 21.22 15.30 14.89
N VAL A 382 20.32 15.90 14.11
CA VAL A 382 18.98 16.21 14.58
C VAL A 382 18.07 15.02 14.26
N GLY A 383 17.35 14.53 15.23
CA GLY A 383 16.46 13.41 15.05
C GLY A 383 15.62 13.16 16.29
N TYR A 384 14.73 12.21 16.16
CA TYR A 384 13.89 11.74 17.25
C TYR A 384 13.77 10.22 17.21
N SER A 385 13.49 9.65 18.41
CA SER A 385 13.07 8.28 18.57
C SER A 385 11.83 8.30 19.44
N LYS A 386 10.72 7.76 18.93
CA LYS A 386 9.41 7.76 19.61
C LYS A 386 8.74 6.40 19.46
N GLY A 387 8.12 5.97 20.57
CA GLY A 387 7.20 4.84 20.60
C GLY A 387 5.76 5.32 20.80
N ARG A 388 4.79 4.64 20.19
CA ARG A 388 3.36 4.90 20.41
C ARG A 388 2.58 3.60 20.34
N THR A 389 1.75 3.38 21.34
CA THR A 389 0.77 2.31 21.37
C THR A 389 -0.57 2.87 20.91
N GLU A 390 -1.27 2.15 20.08
CA GLU A 390 -2.63 2.46 19.66
C GLU A 390 -3.49 1.22 19.89
N PHE A 391 -4.62 1.40 20.52
CA PHE A 391 -5.62 0.37 20.72
C PHE A 391 -6.94 0.82 20.11
N SER A 392 -7.69 -0.10 19.51
CA SER A 392 -9.04 0.17 19.04
C SER A 392 -9.92 -1.05 19.32
N GLY A 393 -11.06 -0.78 19.93
CA GLY A 393 -12.14 -1.74 20.15
C GLY A 393 -13.41 -1.27 19.47
N VAL A 394 -14.04 -2.18 18.70
CA VAL A 394 -15.30 -1.94 18.01
C VAL A 394 -16.23 -3.10 18.32
N ALA A 395 -17.47 -2.78 18.70
CA ALA A 395 -18.53 -3.77 18.82
C ALA A 395 -19.75 -3.32 18.01
N SER A 396 -20.40 -4.25 17.33
CA SER A 396 -21.63 -3.94 16.60
C SER A 396 -22.69 -5.01 16.77
N ALA A 397 -23.95 -4.58 16.68
CA ALA A 397 -25.11 -5.44 16.59
C ALA A 397 -25.91 -5.06 15.34
N LYS A 398 -26.18 -6.02 14.48
CA LYS A 398 -27.00 -5.85 13.28
C LYS A 398 -28.25 -6.71 13.41
N TRP A 399 -29.39 -6.12 13.07
CA TRP A 399 -30.67 -6.82 13.00
C TRP A 399 -31.30 -6.59 11.63
N GLN A 400 -31.58 -7.66 10.92
CA GLN A 400 -32.12 -7.64 9.56
C GLN A 400 -33.23 -8.71 9.45
N PRO A 401 -34.47 -8.40 9.89
CA PRO A 401 -35.57 -9.36 9.87
C PRO A 401 -36.03 -9.72 8.45
N ASN A 402 -35.82 -8.81 7.49
CA ASN A 402 -36.16 -9.01 6.09
C ASN A 402 -35.21 -8.19 5.17
N GLU A 403 -35.46 -8.23 3.86
CA GLU A 403 -34.60 -7.53 2.87
C GLU A 403 -34.83 -6.01 2.85
N ARG A 404 -35.87 -5.50 3.47
CA ARG A 404 -36.29 -4.09 3.42
C ARG A 404 -35.94 -3.31 4.68
N ILE A 405 -35.73 -4.00 5.77
CA ILE A 405 -35.46 -3.36 7.06
C ILE A 405 -34.14 -3.88 7.60
N GLY A 406 -33.22 -2.99 7.86
CA GLY A 406 -31.98 -3.28 8.51
C GLY A 406 -31.64 -2.22 9.55
N LEU A 407 -31.25 -2.63 10.75
CA LEU A 407 -30.76 -1.77 11.82
C LEU A 407 -29.35 -2.21 12.22
N SER A 408 -28.45 -1.25 12.41
CA SER A 408 -27.12 -1.51 12.93
C SER A 408 -26.77 -0.48 14.00
N ALA A 409 -26.30 -0.96 15.14
CA ALA A 409 -25.70 -0.16 16.19
C ALA A 409 -24.23 -0.52 16.33
N VAL A 410 -23.38 0.48 16.41
CA VAL A 410 -21.93 0.33 16.51
C VAL A 410 -21.41 1.18 17.67
N VAL A 411 -20.48 0.65 18.42
CA VAL A 411 -19.76 1.36 19.47
C VAL A 411 -18.27 1.16 19.25
N ARG A 412 -17.52 2.27 19.23
CA ARG A 412 -16.05 2.28 19.10
C ARG A 412 -15.40 3.03 20.24
N LYS A 413 -14.26 2.52 20.72
CA LYS A 413 -13.37 3.19 21.66
C LYS A 413 -11.92 2.97 21.26
N GLU A 414 -11.12 4.02 21.36
CA GLU A 414 -9.73 4.01 20.92
C GLU A 414 -8.80 4.64 21.95
N MET A 415 -7.52 4.27 21.88
CA MET A 415 -6.45 4.85 22.67
C MET A 415 -5.27 5.18 21.75
N TYR A 416 -4.71 6.35 21.91
CA TYR A 416 -3.52 6.81 21.21
C TYR A 416 -2.46 7.23 22.24
N GLY A 417 -1.41 6.44 22.38
CA GLY A 417 -0.43 6.62 23.44
C GLY A 417 -1.05 6.32 24.80
N VAL A 418 -1.32 7.35 25.57
CA VAL A 418 -1.98 7.26 26.89
C VAL A 418 -3.41 7.84 26.89
N ASP A 419 -3.80 8.48 25.78
CA ASP A 419 -5.06 9.22 25.69
C ASP A 419 -6.18 8.34 25.12
N TRP A 420 -7.28 8.24 25.85
CA TRP A 420 -8.48 7.54 25.41
C TRP A 420 -9.46 8.49 24.75
N THR A 421 -9.99 8.09 23.58
CA THR A 421 -11.11 8.80 22.96
C THR A 421 -12.38 8.63 23.80
N PRO A 422 -13.37 9.55 23.70
CA PRO A 422 -14.74 9.25 24.12
C PRO A 422 -15.25 7.99 23.42
N ILE A 423 -16.32 7.41 23.97
CA ILE A 423 -17.06 6.35 23.28
C ILE A 423 -17.74 6.98 22.06
N ILE A 424 -17.56 6.35 20.89
CA ILE A 424 -18.11 6.81 19.62
C ILE A 424 -19.24 5.86 19.21
N PRO A 425 -20.51 6.22 19.48
CA PRO A 425 -21.66 5.45 19.01
C PRO A 425 -22.02 5.84 17.57
N ALA A 426 -22.56 4.88 16.82
CA ALA A 426 -23.18 5.13 15.53
C ALA A 426 -24.38 4.20 15.33
N PHE A 427 -25.40 4.71 14.68
CA PHE A 427 -26.63 3.97 14.36
C PHE A 427 -26.92 4.11 12.87
N PHE A 428 -27.27 3.03 12.25
CA PHE A 428 -27.61 2.97 10.83
C PHE A 428 -28.95 2.28 10.64
N VAL A 429 -29.72 2.80 9.70
CA VAL A 429 -31.04 2.30 9.31
C VAL A 429 -31.08 2.20 7.79
N ASP A 430 -31.62 1.10 7.29
CA ASP A 430 -31.80 0.83 5.85
C ASP A 430 -33.25 0.35 5.61
#